data_7a92546f0beb0696b3fb2cb002b95147
#
_entry.id   7a92546f0beb0696b3fb2cb002b95147
#
_cell.length_a   1.000
_cell.length_b   1.000
_cell.length_c   1.000
_cell.angle_alpha   90.00
_cell.angle_beta   90.00
_cell.angle_gamma   90.00
#
_symmetry.space_group_name_H-M   'P 1'
#
loop_
_entity.id
_entity.type
_entity.pdbx_description
1 polymer ?
#
loop_
_entity_poly.entity_id
_entity_poly.type
_entity_poly.pdbx_seq_one_letter_code
_entity_poly.pdbx_strand_id
1 'polypeptide(L)'
;MKSIDSIRATIPHRFPFLLVDRILEVSDDGKRAVGIKLVSANEPFFQGHFPDFPIMPGVLVIEALAQTAAAGLMGTTIAAGKLGVLAGADGFRFHRMVRPGDVLRLEVELTRLRGPIGKVNGKATVDGELVTEGEITFALVSRAELGIETTP
;
A
#
# COMPACT_ATOMS: atom_id res chain seq x y z
N MET A 1 8.95 13.27 -2.44
CA MET A 1 9.23 12.33 -1.33
C MET A 1 8.34 12.66 -0.14
N LYS A 2 7.72 11.64 0.52
CA LYS A 2 6.90 11.82 1.75
C LYS A 2 7.49 11.00 2.89
N SER A 3 7.66 11.65 4.05
CA SER A 3 8.09 11.01 5.31
C SER A 3 6.96 10.21 5.95
N ILE A 4 7.28 9.45 6.99
CA ILE A 4 6.28 8.70 7.78
C ILE A 4 5.19 9.61 8.36
N ASP A 5 5.54 10.80 8.81
CA ASP A 5 4.56 11.76 9.35
C ASP A 5 3.57 12.21 8.26
N SER A 6 4.08 12.48 7.06
CA SER A 6 3.26 12.82 5.90
C SER A 6 2.35 11.66 5.46
N ILE A 7 2.85 10.41 5.52
CA ILE A 7 2.06 9.21 5.24
C ILE A 7 0.94 9.07 6.28
N ARG A 8 1.27 9.19 7.58
CA ARG A 8 0.30 9.11 8.68
C ARG A 8 -0.77 10.21 8.63
N ALA A 9 -0.44 11.37 8.08
CA ALA A 9 -1.40 12.43 7.82
C ALA A 9 -2.33 12.12 6.63
N THR A 10 -1.91 11.24 5.72
CA THR A 10 -2.64 10.92 4.49
C THR A 10 -3.54 9.70 4.64
N ILE A 11 -3.05 8.62 5.28
CA ILE A 11 -3.78 7.36 5.45
C ILE A 11 -4.05 7.06 6.93
N PRO A 12 -5.20 6.42 7.25
CA PRO A 12 -5.59 6.17 8.64
C PRO A 12 -4.85 4.99 9.28
N HIS A 13 -4.15 4.17 8.51
CA HIS A 13 -3.44 2.99 8.97
C HIS A 13 -2.42 3.32 10.06
N ARG A 14 -2.33 2.47 11.09
CA ARG A 14 -1.41 2.60 12.23
C ARG A 14 -0.81 1.24 12.55
N PHE A 15 0.17 1.21 13.45
CA PHE A 15 0.73 -0.03 13.97
C PHE A 15 -0.39 -0.98 14.46
N PRO A 16 -0.35 -2.27 14.14
CA PRO A 16 0.72 -2.98 13.42
C PRO A 16 0.47 -3.05 11.89
N PHE A 17 -0.47 -2.30 11.33
CA PHE A 17 -0.94 -2.42 9.95
C PHE A 17 -0.50 -1.28 9.02
N LEU A 18 0.37 -0.39 9.47
CA LEU A 18 1.00 0.61 8.61
C LEU A 18 2.24 -0.01 7.94
N LEU A 19 2.13 -0.33 6.66
CA LEU A 19 3.12 -1.13 5.94
C LEU A 19 3.99 -0.32 4.97
N VAL A 20 3.86 1.00 4.93
CA VAL A 20 4.66 1.88 4.07
C VAL A 20 5.51 2.80 4.93
N ASP A 21 6.83 2.73 4.76
CA ASP A 21 7.77 3.52 5.55
C ASP A 21 8.08 4.87 4.92
N ARG A 22 8.06 4.94 3.57
CA ARG A 22 8.36 6.17 2.82
C ARG A 22 7.75 6.13 1.42
N ILE A 23 7.29 7.28 0.92
CA ILE A 23 7.04 7.49 -0.50
C ILE A 23 8.26 8.20 -1.09
N LEU A 24 8.92 7.56 -2.03
CA LEU A 24 10.13 8.08 -2.68
C LEU A 24 9.80 9.09 -3.76
N GLU A 25 8.79 8.77 -4.57
CA GLU A 25 8.43 9.54 -5.76
C GLU A 25 6.91 9.57 -5.94
N VAL A 26 6.43 10.65 -6.50
CA VAL A 26 5.09 10.78 -7.08
C VAL A 26 5.28 11.50 -8.41
N SER A 27 4.67 10.99 -9.48
CA SER A 27 4.74 11.65 -10.80
C SER A 27 4.00 12.99 -10.80
N ASP A 28 4.37 13.88 -11.71
CA ASP A 28 3.78 15.22 -11.81
C ASP A 28 2.28 15.18 -12.09
N ASP A 29 1.80 14.18 -12.83
CA ASP A 29 0.37 13.95 -13.11
C ASP A 29 -0.37 13.27 -11.94
N GLY A 30 0.33 12.92 -10.86
CA GLY A 30 -0.23 12.26 -9.68
C GLY A 30 -0.73 10.83 -9.89
N LYS A 31 -0.38 10.19 -11.02
CA LYS A 31 -0.88 8.84 -11.35
C LYS A 31 0.07 7.71 -10.98
N ARG A 32 1.34 8.02 -10.72
CA ARG A 32 2.36 7.02 -10.36
C ARG A 32 3.01 7.40 -9.06
N ALA A 33 3.26 6.40 -8.21
CA ALA A 33 4.02 6.58 -7.00
C ALA A 33 4.94 5.39 -6.75
N VAL A 34 6.04 5.66 -6.06
CA VAL A 34 6.98 4.64 -5.60
C VAL A 34 7.15 4.79 -4.09
N GLY A 35 6.89 3.71 -3.37
CA GLY A 35 7.11 3.61 -1.94
C GLY A 35 8.12 2.54 -1.57
N ILE A 36 8.49 2.50 -0.31
CA ILE A 36 9.26 1.40 0.27
C ILE A 36 8.65 0.92 1.57
N LYS A 37 8.82 -0.38 1.83
CA LYS A 37 8.67 -0.99 3.14
C LYS A 37 9.99 -1.64 3.54
N LEU A 38 10.46 -1.30 4.74
CA LEU A 38 11.57 -1.96 5.39
C LEU A 38 11.05 -3.20 6.13
N VAL A 39 11.47 -4.38 5.69
CA VAL A 39 11.01 -5.63 6.28
C VAL A 39 11.91 -5.99 7.46
N SER A 40 11.52 -5.52 8.64
CA SER A 40 12.25 -5.78 9.88
C SER A 40 11.97 -7.17 10.44
N ALA A 41 12.96 -7.80 11.07
CA ALA A 41 12.77 -9.02 11.86
C ALA A 41 11.79 -8.84 13.04
N ASN A 42 11.51 -7.60 13.44
CA ASN A 42 10.58 -7.24 14.51
C ASN A 42 9.12 -7.11 14.07
N GLU A 43 8.81 -7.40 12.81
CA GLU A 43 7.43 -7.38 12.34
C GLU A 43 6.60 -8.46 13.06
N PRO A 44 5.42 -8.10 13.63
CA PRO A 44 4.61 -9.04 14.43
C PRO A 44 4.19 -10.30 13.67
N PHE A 45 3.98 -10.23 12.36
CA PHE A 45 3.52 -11.37 11.56
C PHE A 45 4.56 -12.50 11.45
N PHE A 46 5.85 -12.22 11.66
CA PHE A 46 6.89 -13.27 11.62
C PHE A 46 6.80 -14.26 12.79
N GLN A 47 6.12 -13.90 13.89
CA GLN A 47 5.89 -14.81 15.01
C GLN A 47 5.02 -16.00 14.62
N GLY A 48 4.13 -15.83 13.65
CA GLY A 48 3.18 -16.85 13.22
C GLY A 48 3.36 -17.32 11.77
N HIS A 49 4.13 -16.58 10.95
CA HIS A 49 4.21 -16.86 9.51
C HIS A 49 5.65 -16.90 8.99
N PHE A 50 6.46 -17.89 9.28
CA PHE A 50 6.23 -19.03 10.18
C PHE A 50 7.32 -19.05 11.26
N PRO A 51 7.12 -19.65 12.44
CA PRO A 51 8.08 -19.63 13.55
C PRO A 51 9.50 -20.06 13.13
N ASP A 52 9.61 -21.14 12.35
CA ASP A 52 10.90 -21.70 11.93
C ASP A 52 11.38 -21.17 10.58
N PHE A 53 10.53 -20.44 9.85
CA PHE A 53 10.84 -19.90 8.52
C PHE A 53 10.07 -18.59 8.25
N PRO A 54 10.58 -17.46 8.74
CA PRO A 54 9.86 -16.19 8.63
C PRO A 54 9.83 -15.70 7.18
N ILE A 55 8.61 -15.52 6.67
CA ILE A 55 8.32 -14.88 5.38
C ILE A 55 7.17 -13.89 5.55
N MET A 56 7.24 -12.76 4.86
CA MET A 56 6.14 -11.80 4.84
C MET A 56 4.97 -12.41 4.09
N PRO A 57 3.75 -12.43 4.66
CA PRO A 57 2.57 -12.93 3.97
C PRO A 57 2.36 -12.19 2.63
N GLY A 58 2.13 -12.94 1.54
CA GLY A 58 1.92 -12.35 0.22
C GLY A 58 0.74 -11.38 0.18
N VAL A 59 -0.32 -11.66 0.94
CA VAL A 59 -1.48 -10.76 1.07
C VAL A 59 -1.10 -9.41 1.69
N LEU A 60 -0.09 -9.36 2.56
CA LEU A 60 0.41 -8.12 3.13
C LEU A 60 1.32 -7.35 2.16
N VAL A 61 1.93 -8.02 1.18
CA VAL A 61 2.62 -7.32 0.08
C VAL A 61 1.60 -6.59 -0.80
N ILE A 62 0.46 -7.23 -1.09
CA ILE A 62 -0.66 -6.57 -1.81
C ILE A 62 -1.19 -5.38 -1.00
N GLU A 63 -1.36 -5.54 0.31
CA GLU A 63 -1.78 -4.44 1.20
C GLU A 63 -0.76 -3.29 1.20
N ALA A 64 0.54 -3.58 1.24
CA ALA A 64 1.58 -2.56 1.16
C ALA A 64 1.53 -1.76 -0.15
N LEU A 65 1.23 -2.44 -1.28
CA LEU A 65 0.97 -1.78 -2.57
C LEU A 65 -0.28 -0.89 -2.51
N ALA A 66 -1.38 -1.37 -1.91
CA ALA A 66 -2.60 -0.59 -1.74
C ALA A 66 -2.37 0.66 -0.88
N GLN A 67 -1.63 0.54 0.22
CA GLN A 67 -1.26 1.67 1.07
C GLN A 67 -0.32 2.65 0.36
N THR A 68 0.60 2.15 -0.47
CA THR A 68 1.47 3.00 -1.31
C THR A 68 0.63 3.84 -2.28
N ALA A 69 -0.37 3.23 -2.92
CA ALA A 69 -1.31 3.93 -3.78
C ALA A 69 -2.10 5.00 -2.99
N ALA A 70 -2.64 4.63 -1.84
CA ALA A 70 -3.39 5.56 -0.99
C ALA A 70 -2.52 6.73 -0.51
N ALA A 71 -1.32 6.46 0.01
CA ALA A 71 -0.41 7.49 0.52
C ALA A 71 0.22 8.34 -0.59
N GLY A 72 0.52 7.74 -1.75
CA GLY A 72 1.17 8.39 -2.88
C GLY A 72 0.20 9.18 -3.77
N LEU A 73 -0.88 8.54 -4.19
CA LEU A 73 -1.76 9.05 -5.25
C LEU A 73 -2.98 9.79 -4.71
N MET A 74 -3.47 9.42 -3.51
CA MET A 74 -4.73 9.94 -2.98
C MET A 74 -4.55 11.14 -2.03
N GLY A 75 -3.34 11.59 -1.78
CA GLY A 75 -3.03 12.79 -0.99
C GLY A 75 -3.47 14.11 -1.62
N THR A 76 -4.22 14.05 -2.72
CA THR A 76 -4.85 15.16 -3.42
C THR A 76 -6.35 15.20 -3.10
N THR A 77 -7.05 16.22 -3.56
CA THR A 77 -8.47 16.52 -3.39
C THR A 77 -9.45 15.34 -3.59
N ILE A 78 -9.01 14.25 -4.24
CA ILE A 78 -9.85 13.08 -4.60
C ILE A 78 -10.23 12.26 -3.37
N ALA A 79 -9.37 12.19 -2.36
CA ALA A 79 -9.57 11.35 -1.18
C ALA A 79 -10.00 12.13 0.08
N ALA A 80 -10.19 13.45 -0.03
CA ALA A 80 -10.60 14.26 1.11
C ALA A 80 -11.92 13.75 1.72
N GLY A 81 -11.88 13.37 3.00
CA GLY A 81 -13.04 12.84 3.71
C GLY A 81 -13.48 11.42 3.32
N LYS A 82 -12.64 10.68 2.56
CA LYS A 82 -12.95 9.31 2.12
C LYS A 82 -11.93 8.30 2.64
N LEU A 83 -12.35 7.05 2.71
CA LEU A 83 -11.49 5.89 2.93
C LEU A 83 -11.36 5.09 1.63
N GLY A 84 -10.15 4.66 1.30
CA GLY A 84 -9.93 3.64 0.28
C GLY A 84 -10.11 2.25 0.88
N VAL A 85 -11.05 1.48 0.35
CA VAL A 85 -11.32 0.11 0.76
C VAL A 85 -10.93 -0.83 -0.38
N LEU A 86 -10.19 -1.90 -0.07
CA LEU A 86 -9.85 -2.92 -1.05
C LEU A 86 -11.11 -3.64 -1.53
N ALA A 87 -11.39 -3.57 -2.83
CA ALA A 87 -12.56 -4.20 -3.45
C ALA A 87 -12.18 -5.42 -4.31
N GLY A 88 -10.94 -5.52 -4.76
CA GLY A 88 -10.47 -6.66 -5.54
C GLY A 88 -8.97 -6.66 -5.69
N ALA A 89 -8.41 -7.85 -5.93
CA ALA A 89 -7.00 -8.06 -6.24
C ALA A 89 -6.91 -9.17 -7.29
N ASP A 90 -6.42 -8.82 -8.47
CA ASP A 90 -6.46 -9.69 -9.64
C ASP A 90 -5.07 -9.92 -10.24
N GLY A 91 -4.84 -11.13 -10.70
CA GLY A 91 -3.65 -11.50 -11.47
C GLY A 91 -2.34 -11.60 -10.68
N PHE A 92 -2.38 -11.46 -9.35
CA PHE A 92 -1.19 -11.58 -8.53
C PHE A 92 -0.60 -12.99 -8.58
N ARG A 93 0.71 -13.04 -8.81
CA ARG A 93 1.55 -14.25 -8.71
C ARG A 93 2.79 -13.87 -7.92
N PHE A 94 3.23 -14.74 -7.01
CA PHE A 94 4.39 -14.52 -6.16
C PHE A 94 5.59 -15.29 -6.69
N HIS A 95 6.64 -14.59 -7.07
CA HIS A 95 7.84 -15.15 -7.71
C HIS A 95 9.02 -15.28 -6.73
N ARG A 96 8.99 -14.52 -5.64
CA ARG A 96 10.03 -14.47 -4.63
C ARG A 96 9.40 -14.32 -3.24
N MET A 97 9.92 -15.08 -2.27
CA MET A 97 9.59 -14.89 -0.86
C MET A 97 10.26 -13.62 -0.32
N VAL A 98 9.55 -12.89 0.51
CA VAL A 98 10.06 -11.71 1.21
C VAL A 98 10.42 -12.08 2.63
N ARG A 99 11.64 -11.77 3.05
CA ARG A 99 12.21 -12.19 4.31
C ARG A 99 12.68 -11.01 5.16
N PRO A 100 12.87 -11.20 6.47
CA PRO A 100 13.51 -10.19 7.31
C PRO A 100 14.85 -9.71 6.71
N GLY A 101 15.02 -8.40 6.63
CA GLY A 101 16.18 -7.75 6.01
C GLY A 101 15.95 -7.25 4.58
N ASP A 102 14.87 -7.71 3.91
CA ASP A 102 14.53 -7.21 2.58
C ASP A 102 14.00 -5.77 2.64
N VAL A 103 14.22 -5.04 1.56
CA VAL A 103 13.58 -3.75 1.30
C VAL A 103 12.64 -3.92 0.11
N LEU A 104 11.34 -3.87 0.37
CA LEU A 104 10.35 -3.87 -0.71
C LEU A 104 10.29 -2.50 -1.37
N ARG A 105 10.53 -2.48 -2.68
CA ARG A 105 10.18 -1.35 -3.54
C ARG A 105 8.78 -1.57 -4.09
N LEU A 106 7.90 -0.62 -3.87
CA LEU A 106 6.46 -0.70 -4.15
C LEU A 106 6.12 0.35 -5.21
N GLU A 107 5.88 -0.08 -6.43
CA GLU A 107 5.52 0.78 -7.56
C GLU A 107 4.04 0.65 -7.86
N VAL A 108 3.34 1.77 -7.99
CA VAL A 108 1.90 1.79 -8.25
C VAL A 108 1.55 2.80 -9.34
N GLU A 109 0.56 2.46 -10.15
CA GLU A 109 0.06 3.32 -11.23
C GLU A 109 -1.46 3.28 -11.27
N LEU A 110 -2.09 4.45 -11.14
CA LEU A 110 -3.53 4.61 -11.30
C LEU A 110 -3.89 4.46 -12.78
N THR A 111 -4.58 3.37 -13.12
CA THR A 111 -4.98 3.08 -14.50
C THR A 111 -6.39 3.53 -14.81
N ARG A 112 -7.25 3.60 -13.78
CA ARG A 112 -8.64 4.00 -13.95
C ARG A 112 -9.19 4.59 -12.65
N LEU A 113 -9.99 5.65 -12.80
CA LEU A 113 -10.85 6.16 -11.72
C LEU A 113 -12.20 6.54 -12.35
N ARG A 114 -13.27 5.90 -11.89
CA ARG A 114 -14.62 6.17 -12.36
C ARG A 114 -15.58 6.21 -11.17
N GLY A 115 -16.04 7.42 -10.85
CA GLY A 115 -16.81 7.63 -9.63
C GLY A 115 -16.00 7.22 -8.40
N PRO A 116 -16.57 6.42 -7.48
CA PRO A 116 -15.87 5.97 -6.30
C PRO A 116 -14.93 4.77 -6.53
N ILE A 117 -14.93 4.16 -7.71
CA ILE A 117 -14.15 2.95 -8.01
C ILE A 117 -12.89 3.31 -8.79
N GLY A 118 -11.75 2.85 -8.30
CA GLY A 118 -10.47 3.01 -8.96
C GLY A 118 -9.72 1.69 -9.12
N LYS A 119 -8.81 1.67 -10.09
CA LYS A 119 -7.90 0.56 -10.37
C LYS A 119 -6.46 1.04 -10.39
N VAL A 120 -5.61 0.25 -9.79
CA VAL A 120 -4.17 0.50 -9.68
C VAL A 120 -3.41 -0.74 -10.09
N ASN A 121 -2.47 -0.60 -11.02
CA ASN A 121 -1.46 -1.62 -11.21
C ASN A 121 -0.40 -1.48 -10.11
N GLY A 122 -0.05 -2.59 -9.48
CA GLY A 122 0.97 -2.64 -8.44
C GLY A 122 2.07 -3.63 -8.78
N LYS A 123 3.31 -3.26 -8.47
CA LYS A 123 4.51 -4.11 -8.64
C LYS A 123 5.41 -3.96 -7.43
N ALA A 124 5.78 -5.08 -6.83
CA ALA A 124 6.73 -5.15 -5.72
C ALA A 124 8.01 -5.86 -6.15
N THR A 125 9.16 -5.27 -5.82
CA THR A 125 10.49 -5.85 -6.08
C THR A 125 11.37 -5.78 -4.85
N VAL A 126 12.37 -6.66 -4.78
CA VAL A 126 13.49 -6.60 -3.82
C VAL A 126 14.78 -6.71 -4.62
N ASP A 127 15.69 -5.75 -4.48
CA ASP A 127 16.96 -5.68 -5.22
C ASP A 127 16.80 -5.83 -6.74
N GLY A 128 15.68 -5.32 -7.28
CA GLY A 128 15.33 -5.41 -8.70
C GLY A 128 14.65 -6.72 -9.10
N GLU A 129 14.61 -7.73 -8.24
CA GLU A 129 13.95 -9.00 -8.48
C GLU A 129 12.45 -8.90 -8.22
N LEU A 130 11.61 -9.40 -9.14
CA LEU A 130 10.16 -9.36 -9.02
C LEU A 130 9.67 -10.24 -7.87
N VAL A 131 8.95 -9.63 -6.92
CA VAL A 131 8.20 -10.33 -5.88
C VAL A 131 6.82 -10.67 -6.39
N THR A 132 6.06 -9.68 -6.79
CA THR A 132 4.70 -9.83 -7.33
C THR A 132 4.29 -8.60 -8.13
N GLU A 133 3.32 -8.79 -9.02
CA GLU A 133 2.60 -7.71 -9.70
C GLU A 133 1.15 -8.12 -9.97
N GLY A 134 0.27 -7.15 -10.11
CA GLY A 134 -1.14 -7.38 -10.38
C GLY A 134 -1.96 -6.09 -10.33
N GLU A 135 -3.28 -6.23 -10.46
CA GLU A 135 -4.23 -5.12 -10.43
C GLU A 135 -4.99 -5.12 -9.09
N ILE A 136 -5.06 -3.96 -8.46
CA ILE A 136 -5.85 -3.71 -7.25
C ILE A 136 -7.04 -2.84 -7.64
N THR A 137 -8.25 -3.27 -7.28
CA THR A 137 -9.45 -2.46 -7.34
C THR A 137 -9.77 -1.93 -5.97
N PHE A 138 -10.03 -0.63 -5.85
CA PHE A 138 -10.42 0.01 -4.60
C PHE A 138 -11.73 0.78 -4.76
N ALA A 139 -12.44 0.94 -3.65
CA ALA A 139 -13.62 1.80 -3.55
C ALA A 139 -13.34 2.95 -2.57
N LEU A 140 -13.73 4.16 -2.96
CA LEU A 140 -13.69 5.35 -2.09
C LEU A 140 -15.03 5.46 -1.36
N VAL A 141 -15.00 5.27 -0.05
CA VAL A 141 -16.19 5.34 0.81
C VAL A 141 -16.14 6.61 1.65
N SER A 142 -17.23 7.34 1.73
CA SER A 142 -17.33 8.54 2.58
C SER A 142 -17.22 8.17 4.05
N ARG A 143 -16.32 8.86 4.78
CA ARG A 143 -16.18 8.68 6.24
C ARG A 143 -17.48 9.04 6.97
N ALA A 144 -18.20 10.05 6.48
CA ALA A 144 -19.49 10.46 7.06
C ALA A 144 -20.55 9.36 6.92
N GLU A 145 -20.59 8.65 5.79
CA GLU A 145 -21.51 7.51 5.57
C GLU A 145 -21.19 6.33 6.51
N LEU A 146 -19.95 6.22 6.95
CA LEU A 146 -19.51 5.21 7.93
C LEU A 146 -19.69 5.65 9.39
N GLY A 147 -20.24 6.84 9.63
CA GLY A 147 -20.39 7.40 10.98
C GLY A 147 -19.06 7.76 11.65
N ILE A 148 -17.99 7.94 10.85
CA ILE A 148 -16.67 8.31 11.35
C ILE A 148 -16.60 9.84 11.35
N GLU A 149 -16.56 10.44 12.55
CA GLU A 149 -16.35 11.88 12.67
C GLU A 149 -15.00 12.29 12.07
N THR A 150 -15.04 13.27 11.19
CA THR A 150 -13.83 13.96 10.75
C THR A 150 -13.45 14.93 11.84
N THR A 151 -12.53 14.52 12.71
CA THR A 151 -11.91 15.48 13.64
C THR A 151 -11.21 16.55 12.80
N PRO A 152 -11.45 17.83 13.10
CA PRO A 152 -10.85 18.95 12.35
C PRO A 152 -9.34 18.99 12.42
#